data_30ff4309c7c6949240b697ce67c4ca3f
#
_entry.id   30ff4309c7c6949240b697ce67c4ca3f
#
_cell.length_a   1.000
_cell.length_b   1.000
_cell.length_c   1.000
_cell.angle_alpha   90.00
_cell.angle_beta   90.00
_cell.angle_gamma   90.00
#
_symmetry.space_group_name_H-M   'P 1'
#
loop_
_entity.id
_entity.type
_entity.pdbx_description
1 polymer ?
#
loop_
_entity_poly.entity_id
_entity_poly.type
_entity_poly.pdbx_seq_one_letter_code
_entity_poly.pdbx_strand_id
1 'polypeptide(L)'
;MDVLVSGADTAVGRAVAEAFRAAGHEVVISGVRREELELLAKELDVEAIVCDSTDPISLAQARSLFPQHLDVIVTVPATGTHESDPRTYTVSDTAAAWRSAFDRTVLSAALTVQNVGDQLRSGGSIVTVVPDAADAAGPAPVVKAALSNWTAGQADHFGTRGITINTVACGRGPQSGYEGLSTGGTATSTAIARLALFLTTPAARHITGQTLHVGRGTTDGLG
;
A
#
# COMPACT_ATOMS: atom_id res chain seq x y z
N MET A 1 7.43 -6.91 -16.50
CA MET A 1 6.23 -7.28 -15.74
C MET A 1 5.26 -6.12 -15.86
N ASP A 2 3.97 -6.42 -15.93
CA ASP A 2 2.88 -5.45 -15.95
C ASP A 2 2.41 -5.22 -14.51
N VAL A 3 2.58 -4.02 -13.99
CA VAL A 3 2.44 -3.68 -12.57
C VAL A 3 1.37 -2.63 -12.38
N LEU A 4 0.40 -2.90 -11.51
CA LEU A 4 -0.56 -1.90 -11.03
C LEU A 4 -0.12 -1.39 -9.66
N VAL A 5 0.02 -0.07 -9.51
CA VAL A 5 0.22 0.59 -8.22
C VAL A 5 -1.00 1.44 -7.90
N SER A 6 -1.84 0.96 -6.98
CA SER A 6 -2.99 1.70 -6.47
C SER A 6 -2.60 2.56 -5.27
N GLY A 7 -3.07 3.81 -5.20
CA GLY A 7 -2.66 4.82 -4.22
C GLY A 7 -1.33 5.48 -4.55
N ALA A 8 -1.00 5.57 -5.84
CA ALA A 8 0.24 6.19 -6.33
C ALA A 8 0.31 7.70 -6.11
N ASP A 9 -0.80 8.33 -5.83
CA ASP A 9 -0.91 9.74 -5.41
C ASP A 9 -0.43 9.99 -3.97
N THR A 10 0.07 8.96 -3.27
CA THR A 10 0.70 9.09 -1.95
C THR A 10 2.22 9.07 -2.06
N ALA A 11 2.94 9.58 -1.05
CA ALA A 11 4.41 9.55 -1.04
C ALA A 11 4.98 8.12 -1.13
N VAL A 12 4.32 7.15 -0.49
CA VAL A 12 4.74 5.74 -0.55
C VAL A 12 4.39 5.12 -1.90
N GLY A 13 3.17 5.36 -2.40
CA GLY A 13 2.74 4.86 -3.71
C GLY A 13 3.60 5.40 -4.85
N ARG A 14 3.94 6.68 -4.80
CA ARG A 14 4.90 7.31 -5.71
C ARG A 14 6.26 6.57 -5.69
N ALA A 15 6.85 6.39 -4.51
CA ALA A 15 8.14 5.70 -4.37
C ALA A 15 8.10 4.26 -4.90
N VAL A 16 6.96 3.57 -4.72
CA VAL A 16 6.74 2.23 -5.27
C VAL A 16 6.71 2.28 -6.80
N ALA A 17 5.92 3.18 -7.40
CA ALA A 17 5.83 3.33 -8.85
C ALA A 17 7.19 3.67 -9.47
N GLU A 18 7.93 4.58 -8.87
CA GLU A 18 9.30 4.95 -9.27
C GLU A 18 10.25 3.74 -9.23
N ALA A 19 10.20 2.93 -8.16
CA ALA A 19 11.06 1.78 -8.00
C ALA A 19 10.79 0.68 -9.06
N PHE A 20 9.52 0.40 -9.35
CA PHE A 20 9.16 -0.56 -10.38
C PHE A 20 9.52 -0.05 -11.79
N ARG A 21 9.27 1.23 -12.07
CA ARG A 21 9.63 1.84 -13.35
C ARG A 21 11.16 1.85 -13.58
N ALA A 22 11.93 2.21 -12.53
CA ALA A 22 13.40 2.19 -12.57
C ALA A 22 13.98 0.77 -12.75
N ALA A 23 13.25 -0.26 -12.31
CA ALA A 23 13.60 -1.67 -12.53
C ALA A 23 13.20 -2.17 -13.93
N GLY A 24 12.67 -1.31 -14.81
CA GLY A 24 12.32 -1.64 -16.19
C GLY A 24 10.98 -2.36 -16.35
N HIS A 25 10.04 -2.15 -15.43
CA HIS A 25 8.70 -2.73 -15.51
C HIS A 25 7.72 -1.74 -16.15
N GLU A 26 6.69 -2.28 -16.81
CA GLU A 26 5.54 -1.48 -17.27
C GLU A 26 4.63 -1.23 -16.08
N VAL A 27 4.38 0.05 -15.79
CA VAL A 27 3.63 0.47 -14.60
C VAL A 27 2.38 1.23 -15.01
N VAL A 28 1.26 0.88 -14.42
CA VAL A 28 0.02 1.66 -14.44
C VAL A 28 -0.24 2.12 -13.01
N ILE A 29 -0.55 3.39 -12.85
CA ILE A 29 -0.82 4.00 -11.55
C ILE A 29 -2.29 4.35 -11.39
N SER A 30 -2.81 4.21 -10.16
CA SER A 30 -4.15 4.68 -9.84
C SER A 30 -4.23 5.37 -8.48
N GLY A 31 -5.25 6.19 -8.28
CA GLY A 31 -5.51 6.93 -7.04
C GLY A 31 -6.63 7.95 -7.20
N VAL A 32 -6.84 8.76 -6.19
CA VAL A 32 -7.97 9.70 -6.11
C VAL A 32 -7.60 11.10 -6.62
N ARG A 33 -6.36 11.55 -6.33
CA ARG A 33 -5.93 12.91 -6.61
C ARG A 33 -5.39 13.05 -8.02
N ARG A 34 -6.25 13.55 -8.90
CA ARG A 34 -5.97 13.66 -10.34
C ARG A 34 -4.67 14.42 -10.65
N GLU A 35 -4.47 15.59 -10.05
CA GLU A 35 -3.32 16.44 -10.35
C GLU A 35 -2.00 15.75 -10.01
N GLU A 36 -1.91 15.11 -8.85
CA GLU A 36 -0.73 14.35 -8.43
C GLU A 36 -0.45 13.14 -9.32
N LEU A 37 -1.52 12.45 -9.75
CA LEU A 37 -1.39 11.30 -10.66
C LEU A 37 -0.93 11.74 -12.06
N GLU A 38 -1.51 12.80 -12.62
CA GLU A 38 -1.13 13.32 -13.93
C GLU A 38 0.32 13.81 -13.95
N LEU A 39 0.77 14.45 -12.85
CA LEU A 39 2.15 14.87 -12.70
C LEU A 39 3.09 13.66 -12.65
N LEU A 40 2.78 12.67 -11.83
CA LEU A 40 3.57 11.45 -11.69
C LEU A 40 3.59 10.63 -13.00
N ALA A 41 2.45 10.52 -13.67
CA ALA A 41 2.34 9.83 -14.94
C ALA A 41 3.24 10.45 -16.01
N LYS A 42 3.30 11.78 -16.07
CA LYS A 42 4.17 12.51 -16.98
C LYS A 42 5.65 12.35 -16.63
N GLU A 43 5.99 12.35 -15.34
CA GLU A 43 7.37 12.19 -14.88
C GLU A 43 7.92 10.78 -15.16
N LEU A 44 7.10 9.76 -14.99
CA LEU A 44 7.51 8.36 -15.15
C LEU A 44 7.23 7.80 -16.55
N ASP A 45 6.53 8.55 -17.41
CA ASP A 45 6.03 8.09 -18.70
C ASP A 45 5.19 6.80 -18.53
N VAL A 46 4.11 6.90 -17.74
CA VAL A 46 3.20 5.80 -17.41
C VAL A 46 1.72 6.21 -17.52
N GLU A 47 0.83 5.23 -17.62
CA GLU A 47 -0.62 5.47 -17.63
C GLU A 47 -1.16 5.72 -16.23
N ALA A 48 -2.08 6.68 -16.09
CA ALA A 48 -2.75 7.02 -14.83
C ALA A 48 -4.27 6.82 -14.93
N ILE A 49 -4.82 6.16 -13.93
CA ILE A 49 -6.26 5.90 -13.81
C ILE A 49 -6.78 6.56 -12.53
N VAL A 50 -7.64 7.56 -12.68
CA VAL A 50 -8.26 8.22 -11.52
C VAL A 50 -9.44 7.39 -11.05
N CYS A 51 -9.32 6.78 -9.87
CA CYS A 51 -10.41 6.05 -9.23
C CYS A 51 -10.25 6.05 -7.71
N ASP A 52 -11.38 6.04 -7.02
CA ASP A 52 -11.43 5.87 -5.57
C ASP A 52 -11.53 4.37 -5.24
N SER A 53 -10.47 3.82 -4.67
CA SER A 53 -10.42 2.40 -4.27
C SER A 53 -11.31 2.07 -3.07
N THR A 54 -11.88 3.06 -2.39
CA THR A 54 -12.86 2.86 -1.31
C THR A 54 -14.30 2.87 -1.82
N ASP A 55 -14.53 3.34 -3.06
CA ASP A 55 -15.84 3.38 -3.70
C ASP A 55 -16.00 2.24 -4.72
N PRO A 56 -16.89 1.26 -4.46
CA PRO A 56 -17.14 0.15 -5.39
C PRO A 56 -17.62 0.61 -6.78
N ILE A 57 -18.35 1.73 -6.86
CA ILE A 57 -18.86 2.25 -8.14
C ILE A 57 -17.70 2.81 -8.96
N SER A 58 -16.84 3.60 -8.33
CA SER A 58 -15.64 4.15 -8.96
C SER A 58 -14.72 3.04 -9.48
N LEU A 59 -14.47 2.00 -8.69
CA LEU A 59 -13.67 0.84 -9.09
C LEU A 59 -14.29 0.07 -10.26
N ALA A 60 -15.61 -0.17 -10.22
CA ALA A 60 -16.30 -0.87 -11.29
C ALA A 60 -16.23 -0.10 -12.62
N GLN A 61 -16.37 1.22 -12.58
CA GLN A 61 -16.24 2.08 -13.76
C GLN A 61 -14.80 2.08 -14.31
N ALA A 62 -13.81 2.07 -13.43
CA ALA A 62 -12.40 2.06 -13.82
C ALA A 62 -11.92 0.69 -14.32
N ARG A 63 -12.67 -0.40 -14.09
CA ARG A 63 -12.21 -1.77 -14.38
C ARG A 63 -11.73 -1.97 -15.82
N SER A 64 -12.42 -1.41 -16.79
CA SER A 64 -12.07 -1.55 -18.21
C SER A 64 -10.82 -0.76 -18.62
N LEU A 65 -10.38 0.17 -17.79
CA LEU A 65 -9.17 0.97 -17.99
C LEU A 65 -7.92 0.26 -17.46
N PHE A 66 -8.08 -0.68 -16.53
CA PHE A 66 -6.95 -1.47 -16.03
C PHE A 66 -6.46 -2.47 -17.08
N PRO A 67 -5.14 -2.77 -17.11
CA PRO A 67 -4.58 -3.77 -18.01
C PRO A 67 -5.28 -5.12 -17.87
N GLN A 68 -5.57 -5.78 -18.99
CA GLN A 68 -6.22 -7.10 -19.00
C GLN A 68 -5.34 -8.20 -18.42
N HIS A 69 -4.04 -7.96 -18.34
CA HIS A 69 -3.06 -8.86 -17.79
C HIS A 69 -2.14 -8.09 -16.85
N LEU A 70 -1.99 -8.59 -15.64
CA LEU A 70 -1.11 -8.05 -14.62
C LEU A 70 -0.17 -9.14 -14.12
N ASP A 71 1.05 -8.79 -13.78
CA ASP A 71 1.98 -9.65 -13.06
C ASP A 71 2.03 -9.29 -11.58
N VAL A 72 1.80 -7.99 -11.27
CA VAL A 72 1.90 -7.47 -9.91
C VAL A 72 0.77 -6.48 -9.62
N ILE A 73 0.20 -6.59 -8.43
CA ILE A 73 -0.70 -5.58 -7.85
C ILE A 73 -0.07 -5.08 -6.55
N VAL A 74 0.14 -3.77 -6.46
CA VAL A 74 0.55 -3.13 -5.20
C VAL A 74 -0.57 -2.20 -4.75
N THR A 75 -1.08 -2.39 -3.53
CA THR A 75 -2.08 -1.50 -2.94
C THR A 75 -1.45 -0.66 -1.83
N VAL A 76 -1.54 0.65 -1.96
CA VAL A 76 -1.09 1.62 -0.97
C VAL A 76 -2.29 2.44 -0.50
N PRO A 77 -2.59 2.48 0.80
CA PRO A 77 -3.73 3.23 1.30
C PRO A 77 -3.59 4.72 1.03
N ALA A 78 -4.70 5.36 0.70
CA ALA A 78 -4.75 6.82 0.61
C ALA A 78 -4.42 7.46 1.97
N THR A 79 -3.66 8.54 1.95
CA THR A 79 -3.38 9.32 3.17
C THR A 79 -4.66 9.99 3.65
N GLY A 80 -4.97 9.83 4.93
CA GLY A 80 -6.08 10.53 5.54
C GLY A 80 -5.63 11.91 6.03
N THR A 81 -6.37 12.93 5.66
CA THR A 81 -6.25 14.26 6.26
C THR A 81 -7.20 14.33 7.45
N HIS A 82 -6.73 13.99 8.64
CA HIS A 82 -7.38 14.42 9.86
C HIS A 82 -6.64 15.67 10.34
N GLU A 83 -7.20 16.84 10.01
CA GLU A 83 -6.64 18.14 10.40
C GLU A 83 -6.94 18.51 11.87
N SER A 84 -7.81 17.74 12.53
CA SER A 84 -8.25 18.03 13.89
C SER A 84 -7.42 17.28 14.93
N ASP A 85 -7.11 17.94 16.04
CA ASP A 85 -6.44 17.28 17.19
C ASP A 85 -7.33 16.15 17.74
N PRO A 86 -6.84 14.91 17.77
CA PRO A 86 -7.59 13.75 18.29
C PRO A 86 -8.11 13.94 19.72
N ARG A 87 -7.49 14.82 20.51
CA ARG A 87 -7.91 15.15 21.88
C ARG A 87 -9.23 15.90 21.93
N THR A 88 -9.66 16.52 20.83
CA THR A 88 -10.91 17.26 20.73
C THR A 88 -12.06 16.46 20.12
N TYR A 89 -11.80 15.19 19.75
CA TYR A 89 -12.79 14.36 19.09
C TYR A 89 -13.97 14.04 20.00
N THR A 90 -15.17 14.21 19.45
CA THR A 90 -16.39 13.64 20.01
C THR A 90 -16.41 12.12 19.75
N VAL A 91 -17.35 11.42 20.38
CA VAL A 91 -17.60 9.98 20.07
C VAL A 91 -17.93 9.78 18.58
N SER A 92 -18.66 10.73 17.98
CA SER A 92 -18.99 10.70 16.56
C SER A 92 -17.75 10.85 15.68
N ASP A 93 -16.87 11.78 16.00
CA ASP A 93 -15.61 12.02 15.28
C ASP A 93 -14.69 10.80 15.38
N THR A 94 -14.60 10.22 16.58
CA THR A 94 -13.86 8.97 16.80
C THR A 94 -14.41 7.86 15.92
N ALA A 95 -15.72 7.66 15.88
CA ALA A 95 -16.34 6.62 15.05
C ALA A 95 -16.09 6.86 13.54
N ALA A 96 -16.16 8.11 13.10
CA ALA A 96 -15.85 8.50 11.71
C ALA A 96 -14.38 8.23 11.35
N ALA A 97 -13.45 8.59 12.24
CA ALA A 97 -12.02 8.36 12.06
C ALA A 97 -11.68 6.85 11.94
N TRP A 98 -12.29 6.01 12.78
CA TRP A 98 -12.11 4.57 12.73
C TRP A 98 -12.65 3.95 11.43
N ARG A 99 -13.87 4.33 11.00
CA ARG A 99 -14.43 3.85 9.72
C ARG A 99 -13.54 4.27 8.56
N SER A 100 -13.18 5.54 8.51
CA SER A 100 -12.32 6.07 7.46
C SER A 100 -10.95 5.38 7.40
N ALA A 101 -10.34 5.07 8.53
CA ALA A 101 -9.08 4.33 8.57
C ALA A 101 -9.24 2.90 8.04
N PHE A 102 -10.33 2.21 8.41
CA PHE A 102 -10.65 0.87 7.92
C PHE A 102 -10.90 0.89 6.41
N ASP A 103 -11.73 1.81 5.93
CA ASP A 103 -12.09 1.93 4.51
C ASP A 103 -10.85 2.18 3.65
N ARG A 104 -9.99 3.12 4.05
CA ARG A 104 -8.78 3.46 3.31
C ARG A 104 -7.72 2.36 3.32
N THR A 105 -7.63 1.55 4.37
CA THR A 105 -6.53 0.58 4.53
C THR A 105 -6.96 -0.83 4.16
N VAL A 106 -8.05 -1.31 4.71
CA VAL A 106 -8.48 -2.71 4.57
C VAL A 106 -9.41 -2.87 3.39
N LEU A 107 -10.48 -2.06 3.36
CA LEU A 107 -11.52 -2.18 2.35
C LEU A 107 -10.96 -1.81 0.96
N SER A 108 -10.18 -0.74 0.85
CA SER A 108 -9.57 -0.33 -0.43
C SER A 108 -8.68 -1.43 -1.02
N ALA A 109 -7.85 -2.09 -0.20
CA ALA A 109 -7.02 -3.20 -0.65
C ALA A 109 -7.87 -4.40 -1.09
N ALA A 110 -8.86 -4.77 -0.28
CA ALA A 110 -9.76 -5.89 -0.58
C ALA A 110 -10.56 -5.64 -1.87
N LEU A 111 -11.13 -4.45 -2.04
CA LEU A 111 -11.90 -4.07 -3.24
C LEU A 111 -11.01 -4.00 -4.49
N THR A 112 -9.82 -3.45 -4.39
CA THR A 112 -8.86 -3.41 -5.51
C THR A 112 -8.52 -4.83 -5.96
N VAL A 113 -8.14 -5.70 -5.03
CA VAL A 113 -7.80 -7.10 -5.33
C VAL A 113 -9.02 -7.86 -5.86
N GLN A 114 -10.22 -7.62 -5.33
CA GLN A 114 -11.46 -8.21 -5.86
C GLN A 114 -11.76 -7.73 -7.28
N ASN A 115 -11.48 -6.46 -7.58
CA ASN A 115 -11.79 -5.87 -8.88
C ASN A 115 -10.86 -6.34 -10.00
N VAL A 116 -9.56 -6.50 -9.73
CA VAL A 116 -8.55 -6.80 -10.78
C VAL A 116 -7.73 -8.07 -10.54
N GLY A 117 -7.99 -8.81 -9.47
CA GLY A 117 -7.21 -10.01 -9.11
C GLY A 117 -7.36 -11.18 -10.10
N ASP A 118 -8.46 -11.24 -10.86
CA ASP A 118 -8.64 -12.21 -11.94
C ASP A 118 -7.80 -11.88 -13.19
N GLN A 119 -7.39 -10.62 -13.38
CA GLN A 119 -6.46 -10.18 -14.43
C GLN A 119 -4.99 -10.54 -14.10
N LEU A 120 -4.72 -10.94 -12.85
CA LEU A 120 -3.37 -11.33 -12.44
C LEU A 120 -2.99 -12.69 -13.03
N ARG A 121 -1.83 -12.74 -13.68
CA ARG A 121 -1.28 -13.99 -14.26
C ARG A 121 -0.92 -14.98 -13.17
N SER A 122 -0.96 -16.28 -13.50
CA SER A 122 -0.43 -17.31 -12.61
C SER A 122 1.06 -17.08 -12.32
N GLY A 123 1.47 -17.24 -11.07
CA GLY A 123 2.81 -16.92 -10.61
C GLY A 123 3.07 -15.43 -10.34
N GLY A 124 2.03 -14.58 -10.40
CA GLY A 124 2.10 -13.17 -10.07
C GLY A 124 2.21 -12.88 -8.58
N SER A 125 2.19 -11.60 -8.21
CA SER A 125 2.35 -11.18 -6.82
C SER A 125 1.38 -10.06 -6.44
N ILE A 126 0.85 -10.13 -5.23
CA ILE A 126 0.07 -9.06 -4.60
C ILE A 126 0.86 -8.54 -3.39
N VAL A 127 1.06 -7.24 -3.32
CA VAL A 127 1.70 -6.58 -2.17
C VAL A 127 0.77 -5.52 -1.62
N THR A 128 0.36 -5.69 -0.38
CA THR A 128 -0.40 -4.66 0.35
C THR A 128 0.54 -3.86 1.23
N VAL A 129 0.38 -2.55 1.29
CA VAL A 129 1.24 -1.67 2.09
C VAL A 129 0.44 -1.09 3.24
N VAL A 130 1.03 -1.10 4.43
CA VAL A 130 0.52 -0.35 5.59
C VAL A 130 1.54 0.73 5.93
N PRO A 131 1.24 2.00 5.67
CA PRO A 131 2.13 3.10 6.04
C PRO A 131 2.22 3.22 7.56
N ASP A 132 3.25 3.93 8.00
CA ASP A 132 3.42 4.23 9.42
C ASP A 132 2.27 5.14 9.92
N ALA A 133 1.86 4.89 11.12
CA ALA A 133 0.89 5.73 11.80
C ALA A 133 1.49 6.24 13.11
N ALA A 134 1.55 7.54 13.23
CA ALA A 134 2.13 8.22 14.39
C ALA A 134 1.37 7.92 15.69
N ASP A 135 0.08 7.58 15.60
CA ASP A 135 -0.78 7.37 16.76
C ASP A 135 -0.97 5.87 17.07
N ALA A 136 -0.30 5.41 18.14
CA ALA A 136 -0.43 4.04 18.65
C ALA A 136 -1.77 3.78 19.37
N ALA A 137 -2.47 4.82 19.79
CA ALA A 137 -3.75 4.72 20.51
C ALA A 137 -4.97 4.77 19.56
N GLY A 138 -4.76 5.20 18.31
CA GLY A 138 -5.80 5.31 17.30
C GLY A 138 -6.13 4.00 16.57
N PRO A 139 -6.85 4.07 15.45
CA PRO A 139 -7.24 2.89 14.65
C PRO A 139 -6.07 2.19 13.96
N ALA A 140 -4.94 2.85 13.79
CA ALA A 140 -3.83 2.36 12.98
C ALA A 140 -3.30 0.96 13.33
N PRO A 141 -3.04 0.60 14.61
CA PRO A 141 -2.62 -0.75 14.94
C PRO A 141 -3.66 -1.82 14.59
N VAL A 142 -4.95 -1.46 14.73
CA VAL A 142 -6.06 -2.38 14.45
C VAL A 142 -6.21 -2.62 12.96
N VAL A 143 -6.21 -1.57 12.13
CA VAL A 143 -6.30 -1.73 10.66
C VAL A 143 -5.07 -2.43 10.10
N LYS A 144 -3.89 -2.22 10.68
CA LYS A 144 -2.68 -2.97 10.34
C LYS A 144 -2.85 -4.47 10.61
N ALA A 145 -3.34 -4.82 11.80
CA ALA A 145 -3.60 -6.21 12.16
C ALA A 145 -4.70 -6.83 11.26
N ALA A 146 -5.75 -6.07 10.97
CA ALA A 146 -6.84 -6.51 10.10
C ALA A 146 -6.35 -6.79 8.68
N LEU A 147 -5.57 -5.88 8.08
CA LEU A 147 -5.02 -6.09 6.73
C LEU A 147 -4.02 -7.25 6.72
N SER A 148 -3.17 -7.37 7.72
CA SER A 148 -2.21 -8.49 7.85
C SER A 148 -2.93 -9.84 7.91
N ASN A 149 -3.98 -9.93 8.70
CA ASN A 149 -4.76 -11.16 8.84
C ASN A 149 -5.59 -11.47 7.59
N TRP A 150 -6.16 -10.44 6.94
CA TRP A 150 -6.83 -10.61 5.65
C TRP A 150 -5.85 -11.13 4.59
N THR A 151 -4.66 -10.56 4.47
CA THR A 151 -3.60 -11.00 3.57
C THR A 151 -3.22 -12.48 3.80
N ALA A 152 -3.02 -12.86 5.07
CA ALA A 152 -2.72 -14.25 5.42
C ALA A 152 -3.87 -15.20 5.01
N GLY A 153 -5.12 -14.78 5.23
CA GLY A 153 -6.29 -15.56 4.85
C GLY A 153 -6.50 -15.72 3.33
N GLN A 154 -5.93 -14.82 2.51
CA GLN A 154 -6.00 -14.91 1.06
C GLN A 154 -4.92 -15.81 0.44
N ALA A 155 -3.89 -16.19 1.20
CA ALA A 155 -2.72 -16.89 0.68
C ALA A 155 -3.06 -18.23 0.03
N ASP A 156 -3.95 -19.02 0.62
CA ASP A 156 -4.38 -20.32 0.06
C ASP A 156 -5.17 -20.13 -1.24
N HIS A 157 -6.07 -19.15 -1.28
CA HIS A 157 -6.87 -18.86 -2.47
C HIS A 157 -5.99 -18.51 -3.67
N PHE A 158 -5.07 -17.57 -3.49
CA PHE A 158 -4.15 -17.15 -4.55
C PHE A 158 -3.07 -18.19 -4.83
N GLY A 159 -2.65 -18.95 -3.82
CA GLY A 159 -1.66 -20.02 -3.91
C GLY A 159 -2.02 -21.12 -4.92
N THR A 160 -3.32 -21.38 -5.16
CA THR A 160 -3.79 -22.32 -6.19
C THR A 160 -3.33 -21.95 -7.61
N ARG A 161 -3.05 -20.67 -7.85
CA ARG A 161 -2.52 -20.13 -9.10
C ARG A 161 -1.02 -19.81 -9.02
N GLY A 162 -0.35 -20.19 -7.93
CA GLY A 162 1.04 -19.83 -7.66
C GLY A 162 1.28 -18.35 -7.40
N ILE A 163 0.21 -17.58 -7.11
CA ILE A 163 0.28 -16.14 -6.81
C ILE A 163 0.63 -15.97 -5.34
N THR A 164 1.60 -15.10 -5.04
CA THR A 164 1.93 -14.72 -3.67
C THR A 164 1.16 -13.48 -3.25
N ILE A 165 0.78 -13.40 -1.98
CA ILE A 165 0.18 -12.20 -1.40
C ILE A 165 0.85 -11.89 -0.05
N ASN A 166 1.39 -10.68 0.11
CA ASN A 166 2.11 -10.27 1.31
C ASN A 166 1.79 -8.83 1.71
N THR A 167 1.99 -8.52 2.98
CA THR A 167 1.89 -7.16 3.51
C THR A 167 3.28 -6.61 3.82
N VAL A 168 3.55 -5.37 3.38
CA VAL A 168 4.70 -4.58 3.79
C VAL A 168 4.23 -3.51 4.75
N ALA A 169 4.72 -3.51 5.96
CA ALA A 169 4.32 -2.58 7.01
C ALA A 169 5.52 -1.79 7.54
N CYS A 170 5.31 -0.52 7.87
CA CYS A 170 6.30 0.22 8.64
C CYS A 170 6.48 -0.42 10.01
N GLY A 171 7.75 -0.69 10.39
CA GLY A 171 8.12 -1.07 11.74
C GLY A 171 8.06 0.13 12.68
N ARG A 172 7.92 -0.11 13.98
CA ARG A 172 8.10 0.93 14.98
C ARG A 172 9.58 1.30 15.00
N GLY A 173 9.93 2.47 14.45
CA GLY A 173 11.22 3.07 14.70
C GLY A 173 11.23 3.78 16.07
N PRO A 174 12.39 3.99 16.70
CA PRO A 174 12.47 4.88 17.86
C PRO A 174 11.97 6.26 17.44
N GLN A 175 10.97 6.80 18.14
CA GLN A 175 10.56 8.19 17.99
C GLN A 175 11.75 9.07 18.41
N SER A 176 12.39 9.70 17.42
CA SER A 176 13.38 10.73 17.71
C SER A 176 12.63 11.91 18.32
N GLY A 177 12.82 12.15 19.61
CA GLY A 177 12.21 13.25 20.35
C GLY A 177 12.72 14.64 19.99
N TYR A 178 13.14 14.85 18.74
CA TYR A 178 13.56 16.16 18.23
C TYR A 178 12.95 16.39 16.83
N GLU A 179 11.89 17.18 16.77
CA GLU A 179 11.10 17.50 15.57
C GLU A 179 11.83 18.39 14.54
N GLY A 180 13.13 18.60 14.64
CA GLY A 180 13.88 19.53 13.80
C GLY A 180 14.62 18.95 12.59
N LEU A 181 14.76 17.63 12.45
CA LEU A 181 15.60 16.99 11.43
C LEU A 181 14.99 15.73 10.81
N SER A 182 13.68 15.63 10.68
CA SER A 182 13.03 14.45 10.12
C SER A 182 13.06 14.41 8.59
N THR A 183 14.16 13.92 8.02
CA THR A 183 14.22 13.33 6.68
C THR A 183 13.64 11.91 6.66
N GLY A 184 12.93 11.49 7.72
CA GLY A 184 12.50 10.11 7.96
C GLY A 184 11.46 9.57 6.95
N GLY A 185 10.57 10.39 6.42
CA GLY A 185 9.49 9.94 5.54
C GLY A 185 9.99 9.38 4.21
N THR A 186 10.91 10.06 3.55
CA THR A 186 11.42 9.63 2.23
C THR A 186 12.24 8.35 2.33
N ALA A 187 13.06 8.20 3.37
CA ALA A 187 13.87 7.00 3.59
C ALA A 187 12.99 5.76 3.83
N THR A 188 11.90 5.92 4.58
CA THR A 188 10.94 4.84 4.84
C THR A 188 10.18 4.45 3.57
N SER A 189 9.69 5.41 2.78
CA SER A 189 8.99 5.15 1.51
C SER A 189 9.88 4.38 0.53
N THR A 190 11.14 4.76 0.39
CA THR A 190 12.12 4.05 -0.45
C THR A 190 12.38 2.63 0.04
N ALA A 191 12.46 2.41 1.35
CA ALA A 191 12.69 1.08 1.91
C ALA A 191 11.46 0.17 1.71
N ILE A 192 10.25 0.70 1.85
CA ILE A 192 8.99 0.00 1.53
C ILE A 192 8.98 -0.39 0.05
N ALA A 193 9.29 0.56 -0.85
CA ALA A 193 9.32 0.31 -2.28
C ALA A 193 10.31 -0.80 -2.67
N ARG A 194 11.51 -0.80 -2.08
CA ARG A 194 12.51 -1.85 -2.31
C ARG A 194 12.04 -3.22 -1.83
N LEU A 195 11.39 -3.31 -0.67
CA LEU A 195 10.85 -4.56 -0.16
C LEU A 195 9.67 -5.02 -1.01
N ALA A 196 8.79 -4.11 -1.43
CA ALA A 196 7.71 -4.44 -2.35
C ALA A 196 8.25 -5.02 -3.67
N LEU A 197 9.26 -4.38 -4.27
CA LEU A 197 9.91 -4.88 -5.47
C LEU A 197 10.57 -6.25 -5.25
N PHE A 198 11.29 -6.46 -4.12
CA PHE A 198 11.88 -7.75 -3.78
C PHE A 198 10.84 -8.87 -3.72
N LEU A 199 9.67 -8.61 -3.11
CA LEU A 199 8.59 -9.60 -2.96
C LEU A 199 8.00 -10.08 -4.29
N THR A 200 8.27 -9.40 -5.40
CA THR A 200 7.83 -9.79 -6.75
C THR A 200 8.91 -10.56 -7.53
N THR A 201 10.08 -10.76 -6.94
CA THR A 201 11.18 -11.48 -7.58
C THR A 201 11.05 -12.99 -7.41
N PRO A 202 11.71 -13.79 -8.26
CA PRO A 202 11.77 -15.25 -8.09
C PRO A 202 12.36 -15.69 -6.75
N ALA A 203 13.23 -14.89 -6.14
CA ALA A 203 13.83 -15.19 -4.83
C ALA A 203 12.79 -15.17 -3.69
N ALA A 204 11.71 -14.42 -3.84
CA ALA A 204 10.64 -14.30 -2.84
C ALA A 204 9.44 -15.24 -3.12
N ARG A 205 9.51 -16.11 -4.12
CA ARG A 205 8.37 -16.94 -4.59
C ARG A 205 7.73 -17.81 -3.50
N HIS A 206 8.47 -18.13 -2.45
CA HIS A 206 7.97 -18.94 -1.33
C HIS A 206 7.51 -18.10 -0.13
N ILE A 207 7.54 -16.77 -0.25
CA ILE A 207 7.03 -15.86 0.78
C ILE A 207 5.60 -15.50 0.40
N THR A 208 4.63 -16.00 1.16
CA THR A 208 3.20 -15.68 0.97
C THR A 208 2.48 -15.66 2.30
N GLY A 209 1.43 -14.86 2.42
CA GLY A 209 0.64 -14.70 3.65
C GLY A 209 1.39 -13.97 4.78
N GLN A 210 2.53 -13.36 4.49
CA GLN A 210 3.40 -12.78 5.51
C GLN A 210 3.21 -11.26 5.62
N THR A 211 3.45 -10.75 6.84
CA THR A 211 3.61 -9.32 7.09
C THR A 211 5.07 -9.04 7.41
N LEU A 212 5.74 -8.33 6.50
CA LEU A 212 7.14 -7.95 6.65
C LEU A 212 7.24 -6.49 7.09
N HIS A 213 8.07 -6.24 8.10
CA HIS A 213 8.23 -4.93 8.69
C HIS A 213 9.49 -4.25 8.16
N VAL A 214 9.33 -3.02 7.66
CA VAL A 214 10.42 -2.12 7.29
C VAL A 214 10.62 -1.12 8.42
N GLY A 215 11.79 -1.14 9.02
CA GLY A 215 12.17 -0.22 10.10
C GLY A 215 13.69 -0.06 10.16
N ARG A 216 14.16 0.94 10.86
CA ARG A 216 15.57 0.99 11.23
C ARG A 216 15.80 -0.13 12.23
N GLY A 217 16.74 -1.04 11.94
CA GLY A 217 17.19 -2.01 12.93
C GLY A 217 17.59 -1.25 14.20
N THR A 218 16.86 -1.50 15.29
CA THR A 218 17.33 -1.04 16.60
C THR A 218 18.54 -1.90 16.93
N THR A 219 19.71 -1.32 16.90
CA THR A 219 20.86 -1.83 17.64
C THR A 219 20.66 -1.46 19.11
N ASP A 220 19.54 -1.87 19.71
CA ASP A 220 19.41 -1.83 21.15
C ASP A 220 20.30 -2.94 21.67
N GLY A 221 21.43 -2.48 22.21
CA GLY A 221 22.48 -3.32 22.74
C GLY A 221 21.89 -4.36 23.69
N LEU A 222 22.25 -5.59 23.42
CA LEU A 222 22.36 -6.60 24.45
C LEU A 222 23.42 -6.10 25.44
N GLY A 223 22.95 -5.40 26.46
CA GLY A 223 23.71 -5.09 27.65
C GLY A 223 23.12 -5.87 28.81
#